data_485d82a3d537a1e520c909ef3d5c90e7
#
_entry.id   485d82a3d537a1e520c909ef3d5c90e7
#
_cell.length_a   1.000
_cell.length_b   1.000
_cell.length_c   1.000
_cell.angle_alpha   90.00
_cell.angle_beta   90.00
_cell.angle_gamma   90.00
#
_symmetry.space_group_name_H-M   'P 1'
#
loop_
_entity.id
_entity.type
_entity.pdbx_description
1 polymer ?
#
loop_
_entity_poly.entity_id
_entity_poly.type
_entity_poly.pdbx_seq_one_letter_code
_entity_poly.pdbx_strand_id
1 'polypeptide(L)'
;MSYQVTIGIPFYNAEEFIRRTMDSVLAQTFLSIEFLVVDDCSTDDSMAVVEQLKADHRRGGDIRIIKQPRNMGVATARNRIIDEALGDYLYFMDSDDVIAENTIELMMENVRQYDAEIVFGSYEKIEISGEKILYQYPALQLLKEDELPIFAYRKDGGVQASACNYLVRTSVLREHHHRFINTNYWEDLVFTFDLVTMIKRAVLLPDITYSYLCRANSLSQYQTREHISKDEILKNVHSIEHLKQTSSILYNKVYFPNRCFNIMMTDFYIACQILKRRKYIMPSFSNREIRAILSYPCTFRQICFFRQSRLKNLALFLLSKLPPLLSVAAIWVIGKAKK
;
A
#
# COMPACT_ATOMS: atom_id res chain seq x y z
N MET A 1 14.88 -23.80 13.03
CA MET A 1 14.57 -22.76 14.05
C MET A 1 13.23 -22.14 13.63
N SER A 2 12.37 -21.86 14.57
CA SER A 2 11.09 -21.16 14.31
C SER A 2 11.33 -19.68 14.55
N TYR A 3 11.13 -18.83 13.56
CA TYR A 3 11.19 -17.38 13.71
C TYR A 3 9.86 -16.82 14.13
N GLN A 4 9.85 -15.78 14.96
CA GLN A 4 8.62 -15.06 15.30
C GLN A 4 8.26 -14.03 14.23
N VAL A 5 9.25 -13.43 13.57
CA VAL A 5 9.06 -12.40 12.55
C VAL A 5 9.86 -12.73 11.30
N THR A 6 9.29 -12.51 10.14
CA THR A 6 10.02 -12.37 8.87
C THR A 6 10.01 -10.90 8.46
N ILE A 7 11.18 -10.30 8.26
CA ILE A 7 11.32 -9.04 7.52
C ILE A 7 11.54 -9.39 6.05
N GLY A 8 10.57 -9.07 5.20
CA GLY A 8 10.60 -9.37 3.77
C GLY A 8 11.01 -8.17 2.93
N ILE A 9 12.11 -8.29 2.19
CA ILE A 9 12.74 -7.19 1.44
C ILE A 9 12.81 -7.57 -0.04
N PRO A 10 11.87 -7.08 -0.89
CA PRO A 10 11.98 -7.20 -2.33
C PRO A 10 12.97 -6.16 -2.85
N PHE A 11 13.83 -6.51 -3.80
CA PHE A 11 14.71 -5.53 -4.44
C PHE A 11 14.95 -5.84 -5.92
N TYR A 12 15.23 -4.78 -6.67
CA TYR A 12 15.65 -4.81 -8.07
C TYR A 12 16.52 -3.59 -8.37
N ASN A 13 17.78 -3.80 -8.75
CA ASN A 13 18.75 -2.74 -9.05
C ASN A 13 18.79 -1.66 -7.96
N ALA A 14 19.16 -2.06 -6.75
CA ALA A 14 19.15 -1.23 -5.53
C ALA A 14 20.56 -1.06 -4.91
N GLU A 15 21.63 -1.21 -5.68
CA GLU A 15 23.02 -1.20 -5.17
C GLU A 15 23.37 0.03 -4.33
N GLU A 16 22.82 1.19 -4.68
CA GLU A 16 23.06 2.45 -3.97
C GLU A 16 22.38 2.49 -2.58
N PHE A 17 21.35 1.68 -2.34
CA PHE A 17 20.46 1.81 -1.18
C PHE A 17 20.45 0.57 -0.30
N ILE A 18 20.54 -0.63 -0.88
CA ILE A 18 20.27 -1.91 -0.21
C ILE A 18 21.16 -2.12 1.02
N ARG A 19 22.41 -1.64 1.02
CA ARG A 19 23.31 -1.75 2.16
C ARG A 19 22.72 -1.03 3.37
N ARG A 20 22.33 0.23 3.22
CA ARG A 20 21.76 1.04 4.32
C ARG A 20 20.46 0.41 4.85
N THR A 21 19.60 -0.08 3.97
CA THR A 21 18.38 -0.79 4.34
C THR A 21 18.70 -2.04 5.15
N MET A 22 19.60 -2.88 4.65
CA MET A 22 20.04 -4.11 5.33
C MET A 22 20.68 -3.82 6.69
N ASP A 23 21.54 -2.80 6.79
CA ASP A 23 22.13 -2.39 8.06
C ASP A 23 21.07 -2.02 9.10
N SER A 24 20.01 -1.29 8.71
CA SER A 24 18.91 -0.91 9.60
C SER A 24 18.08 -2.10 10.09
N VAL A 25 17.83 -3.09 9.24
CA VAL A 25 17.08 -4.30 9.64
C VAL A 25 17.94 -5.27 10.45
N LEU A 26 19.22 -5.39 10.15
CA LEU A 26 20.16 -6.23 10.90
C LEU A 26 20.48 -5.67 12.30
N ALA A 27 20.31 -4.35 12.50
CA ALA A 27 20.46 -3.67 13.79
C ALA A 27 19.28 -3.86 14.73
N GLN A 28 18.18 -4.51 14.29
CA GLN A 28 17.00 -4.69 15.14
C GLN A 28 17.31 -5.38 16.47
N THR A 29 16.80 -4.81 17.58
CA THR A 29 16.99 -5.32 18.95
C THR A 29 16.27 -6.64 19.17
N PHE A 30 15.16 -6.88 18.47
CA PHE A 30 14.43 -8.14 18.51
C PHE A 30 15.23 -9.26 17.83
N LEU A 31 15.38 -10.41 18.50
CA LEU A 31 16.33 -11.44 18.06
C LEU A 31 15.72 -12.47 17.09
N SER A 32 14.46 -12.86 17.29
CA SER A 32 13.83 -13.95 16.52
C SER A 32 13.28 -13.46 15.18
N ILE A 33 14.19 -13.05 14.27
CA ILE A 33 13.86 -12.50 12.95
C ILE A 33 14.56 -13.31 11.86
N GLU A 34 13.78 -13.73 10.85
CA GLU A 34 14.26 -14.11 9.53
C GLU A 34 14.34 -12.85 8.63
N PHE A 35 15.44 -12.65 7.93
CA PHE A 35 15.58 -11.62 6.89
C PHE A 35 15.45 -12.29 5.53
N LEU A 36 14.24 -12.22 4.97
CA LEU A 36 13.94 -12.83 3.67
C LEU A 36 14.09 -11.79 2.57
N VAL A 37 15.17 -11.90 1.81
CA VAL A 37 15.52 -10.96 0.74
C VAL A 37 15.21 -11.60 -0.60
N VAL A 38 14.36 -10.95 -1.41
CA VAL A 38 13.93 -11.46 -2.71
C VAL A 38 14.45 -10.56 -3.82
N ASP A 39 15.44 -11.08 -4.58
CA ASP A 39 15.98 -10.42 -5.77
C ASP A 39 15.09 -10.65 -6.98
N ASP A 40 14.55 -9.58 -7.54
CA ASP A 40 13.74 -9.61 -8.76
C ASP A 40 14.62 -9.62 -10.04
N CYS A 41 15.70 -10.39 -10.02
CA CYS A 41 16.68 -10.57 -11.10
C CYS A 41 17.45 -9.28 -11.41
N SER A 42 18.10 -8.70 -10.38
CA SER A 42 18.97 -7.51 -10.52
C SER A 42 20.14 -7.78 -11.48
N THR A 43 20.56 -6.70 -12.14
CA THR A 43 21.68 -6.67 -13.10
C THR A 43 22.86 -5.81 -12.62
N ASP A 44 22.69 -5.14 -11.48
CA ASP A 44 23.70 -4.36 -10.78
C ASP A 44 24.36 -5.18 -9.63
N ASP A 45 25.15 -4.55 -8.79
CA ASP A 45 25.86 -5.20 -7.68
C ASP A 45 25.01 -5.39 -6.42
N SER A 46 23.69 -5.15 -6.46
CA SER A 46 22.79 -5.31 -5.30
C SER A 46 22.91 -6.69 -4.64
N MET A 47 22.95 -7.75 -5.44
CA MET A 47 23.06 -9.13 -4.95
C MET A 47 24.41 -9.35 -4.24
N ALA A 48 25.51 -8.87 -4.82
CA ALA A 48 26.84 -9.00 -4.21
C ALA A 48 26.91 -8.32 -2.85
N VAL A 49 26.27 -7.16 -2.69
CA VAL A 49 26.15 -6.46 -1.41
C VAL A 49 25.42 -7.31 -0.37
N VAL A 50 24.29 -7.93 -0.73
CA VAL A 50 23.50 -8.78 0.20
C VAL A 50 24.27 -10.06 0.56
N GLU A 51 24.93 -10.69 -0.39
CA GLU A 51 25.76 -11.89 -0.16
C GLU A 51 26.96 -11.59 0.76
N GLN A 52 27.61 -10.44 0.59
CA GLN A 52 28.67 -9.99 1.50
C GLN A 52 28.15 -9.79 2.92
N LEU A 53 27.01 -9.10 3.10
CA LEU A 53 26.41 -8.92 4.42
C LEU A 53 26.03 -10.25 5.07
N LYS A 54 25.53 -11.21 4.28
CA LYS A 54 25.24 -12.56 4.75
C LYS A 54 26.51 -13.29 5.22
N ALA A 55 27.63 -13.08 4.56
CA ALA A 55 28.90 -13.73 4.93
C ALA A 55 29.53 -13.10 6.19
N ASP A 56 29.46 -11.77 6.30
CA ASP A 56 30.26 -11.01 7.26
C ASP A 56 29.51 -10.62 8.54
N HIS A 57 28.17 -10.48 8.47
CA HIS A 57 27.41 -10.00 9.61
C HIS A 57 27.08 -11.12 10.61
N ARG A 58 27.12 -10.82 11.93
CA ARG A 58 26.79 -11.78 13.01
C ARG A 58 25.43 -12.46 12.87
N ARG A 59 24.45 -11.80 12.22
CA ARG A 59 23.11 -12.33 11.90
C ARG A 59 23.00 -12.85 10.48
N GLY A 60 24.13 -13.07 9.78
CA GLY A 60 24.13 -13.56 8.40
C GLY A 60 23.46 -14.92 8.22
N GLY A 61 23.49 -15.77 9.28
CA GLY A 61 22.78 -17.05 9.29
C GLY A 61 21.26 -16.93 9.23
N ASP A 62 20.68 -15.78 9.63
CA ASP A 62 19.25 -15.49 9.57
C ASP A 62 18.83 -14.87 8.22
N ILE A 63 19.79 -14.56 7.32
CA ILE A 63 19.52 -14.01 5.99
C ILE A 63 19.25 -15.15 5.01
N ARG A 64 18.06 -15.17 4.45
CA ARG A 64 17.66 -16.08 3.37
C ARG A 64 17.42 -15.29 2.08
N ILE A 65 18.14 -15.68 1.03
CA ILE A 65 18.10 -15.02 -0.28
C ILE A 65 17.33 -15.89 -1.26
N ILE A 66 16.39 -15.29 -1.96
CA ILE A 66 15.66 -15.92 -3.08
C ILE A 66 15.87 -15.07 -4.32
N LYS A 67 16.32 -15.69 -5.41
CA LYS A 67 16.46 -15.03 -6.72
C LYS A 67 15.32 -15.44 -7.63
N GLN A 68 14.63 -14.48 -8.22
CA GLN A 68 13.63 -14.74 -9.26
C GLN A 68 14.30 -15.07 -10.61
N PRO A 69 13.68 -15.89 -11.47
CA PRO A 69 14.29 -16.31 -12.74
C PRO A 69 14.36 -15.16 -13.75
N ARG A 70 13.59 -14.11 -13.57
CA ARG A 70 13.54 -12.88 -14.38
C ARG A 70 12.89 -11.78 -13.58
N ASN A 71 12.99 -10.53 -14.02
CA ASN A 71 12.22 -9.43 -13.42
C ASN A 71 10.72 -9.66 -13.63
N MET A 72 9.99 -9.82 -12.56
CA MET A 72 8.55 -10.10 -12.50
C MET A 72 7.75 -9.00 -11.79
N GLY A 73 8.42 -7.98 -11.30
CA GLY A 73 7.85 -6.83 -10.61
C GLY A 73 7.68 -7.02 -9.10
N VAL A 74 7.62 -5.90 -8.39
CA VAL A 74 7.57 -5.83 -6.92
C VAL A 74 6.41 -6.62 -6.31
N ALA A 75 5.22 -6.60 -6.95
CA ALA A 75 4.05 -7.36 -6.50
C ALA A 75 4.35 -8.88 -6.46
N THR A 76 5.03 -9.41 -7.48
CA THR A 76 5.40 -10.83 -7.52
C THR A 76 6.46 -11.16 -6.48
N ALA A 77 7.44 -10.27 -6.27
CA ALA A 77 8.46 -10.46 -5.23
C ALA A 77 7.84 -10.44 -3.82
N ARG A 78 6.90 -9.52 -3.54
CA ARG A 78 6.16 -9.50 -2.26
C ARG A 78 5.26 -10.73 -2.09
N ASN A 79 4.61 -11.23 -3.15
CA ASN A 79 3.86 -12.47 -3.09
C ASN A 79 4.77 -13.67 -2.77
N ARG A 80 5.96 -13.71 -3.36
CA ARG A 80 6.97 -14.73 -3.02
C ARG A 80 7.38 -14.65 -1.55
N ILE A 81 7.51 -13.45 -0.99
CA ILE A 81 7.78 -13.27 0.44
C ILE A 81 6.64 -13.86 1.30
N ILE A 82 5.36 -13.61 0.97
CA ILE A 82 4.22 -14.18 1.71
C ILE A 82 4.26 -15.71 1.69
N ASP A 83 4.59 -16.31 0.56
CA ASP A 83 4.63 -17.78 0.41
C ASP A 83 5.77 -18.40 1.21
N GLU A 84 6.92 -17.75 1.23
CA GLU A 84 8.18 -18.27 1.78
C GLU A 84 8.48 -17.87 3.22
N ALA A 85 7.81 -16.84 3.77
CA ALA A 85 8.04 -16.36 5.13
C ALA A 85 7.90 -17.48 6.18
N LEU A 86 8.86 -17.60 7.08
CA LEU A 86 8.88 -18.60 8.17
C LEU A 86 8.40 -18.03 9.49
N GLY A 87 8.29 -16.70 9.60
CA GLY A 87 7.84 -16.02 10.82
C GLY A 87 6.32 -16.08 11.01
N ASP A 88 5.90 -16.11 12.27
CA ASP A 88 4.48 -15.99 12.64
C ASP A 88 3.90 -14.64 12.22
N TYR A 89 4.74 -13.61 12.15
CA TYR A 89 4.43 -12.26 11.66
C TYR A 89 5.33 -11.87 10.52
N LEU A 90 4.80 -11.06 9.61
CA LEU A 90 5.49 -10.53 8.44
C LEU A 90 5.55 -9.01 8.49
N TYR A 91 6.72 -8.45 8.24
CA TYR A 91 7.00 -7.03 8.05
C TYR A 91 7.60 -6.81 6.67
N PHE A 92 6.94 -6.03 5.82
CA PHE A 92 7.51 -5.65 4.52
C PHE A 92 8.41 -4.42 4.67
N MET A 93 9.52 -4.42 3.98
CA MET A 93 10.51 -3.35 3.95
C MET A 93 10.91 -3.05 2.51
N ASP A 94 10.82 -1.79 2.09
CA ASP A 94 11.34 -1.39 0.78
C ASP A 94 12.88 -1.26 0.82
N SER A 95 13.54 -1.58 -0.28
CA SER A 95 15.00 -1.71 -0.37
C SER A 95 15.78 -0.39 -0.35
N ASP A 96 15.09 0.74 -0.22
CA ASP A 96 15.64 2.09 -0.23
C ASP A 96 15.32 2.91 1.03
N ASP A 97 14.59 2.32 1.99
CA ASP A 97 14.16 2.94 3.24
C ASP A 97 14.93 2.42 4.46
N VAL A 98 14.65 2.97 5.65
CA VAL A 98 15.24 2.53 6.92
C VAL A 98 14.21 2.47 8.05
N ILE A 99 14.45 1.63 9.05
CA ILE A 99 13.63 1.51 10.26
C ILE A 99 14.43 1.79 11.52
N ALA A 100 13.75 2.23 12.59
CA ALA A 100 14.37 2.40 13.90
C ALA A 100 14.81 1.05 14.47
N GLU A 101 15.89 1.02 15.25
CA GLU A 101 16.49 -0.22 15.77
C GLU A 101 15.55 -1.05 16.64
N ASN A 102 14.58 -0.42 17.31
CA ASN A 102 13.60 -1.07 18.18
C ASN A 102 12.23 -1.30 17.54
N THR A 103 12.10 -1.09 16.22
CA THR A 103 10.79 -1.17 15.52
C THR A 103 10.10 -2.51 15.75
N ILE A 104 10.78 -3.60 15.49
CA ILE A 104 10.18 -4.94 15.61
C ILE A 104 9.90 -5.30 17.08
N GLU A 105 10.78 -4.92 18.01
CA GLU A 105 10.58 -5.14 19.43
C GLU A 105 9.32 -4.43 19.94
N LEU A 106 9.17 -3.13 19.63
CA LEU A 106 8.01 -2.33 19.99
C LEU A 106 6.71 -2.90 19.40
N MET A 107 6.73 -3.32 18.13
CA MET A 107 5.55 -3.93 17.51
C MET A 107 5.21 -5.28 18.14
N MET A 108 6.20 -6.13 18.44
CA MET A 108 5.99 -7.44 19.06
C MET A 108 5.52 -7.35 20.52
N GLU A 109 5.92 -6.32 21.27
CA GLU A 109 5.37 -6.02 22.59
C GLU A 109 3.86 -5.79 22.50
N ASN A 110 3.43 -4.98 21.54
CA ASN A 110 2.01 -4.71 21.31
C ASN A 110 1.23 -5.92 20.79
N VAL A 111 1.87 -6.76 19.96
CA VAL A 111 1.30 -8.07 19.57
C VAL A 111 1.02 -8.91 20.80
N ARG A 112 1.97 -9.04 21.73
CA ARG A 112 1.84 -9.88 22.93
C ARG A 112 0.81 -9.31 23.91
N GLN A 113 0.82 -7.97 24.07
CA GLN A 113 -0.08 -7.31 25.02
C GLN A 113 -1.55 -7.37 24.58
N TYR A 114 -1.83 -7.21 23.29
CA TYR A 114 -3.19 -7.08 22.76
C TYR A 114 -3.64 -8.26 21.90
N ASP A 115 -2.82 -9.29 21.72
CA ASP A 115 -3.02 -10.35 20.73
C ASP A 115 -3.37 -9.78 19.34
N ALA A 116 -2.62 -8.74 18.95
CA ALA A 116 -2.89 -8.01 17.71
C ALA A 116 -2.57 -8.86 16.48
N GLU A 117 -3.43 -8.80 15.47
CA GLU A 117 -3.19 -9.41 14.16
C GLU A 117 -2.38 -8.46 13.25
N ILE A 118 -2.46 -7.15 13.52
CA ILE A 118 -1.67 -6.12 12.84
C ILE A 118 -1.29 -5.00 13.80
N VAL A 119 -0.05 -4.50 13.66
CA VAL A 119 0.44 -3.33 14.39
C VAL A 119 1.02 -2.35 13.37
N PHE A 120 0.45 -1.14 13.29
CA PHE A 120 0.92 -0.06 12.44
C PHE A 120 1.85 0.87 13.21
N GLY A 121 2.98 1.24 12.63
CA GLY A 121 3.86 2.28 13.15
C GLY A 121 3.64 3.61 12.42
N SER A 122 3.95 4.72 13.10
CA SER A 122 4.04 6.03 12.47
C SER A 122 5.33 6.15 11.66
N TYR A 123 5.39 7.12 10.75
CA TYR A 123 6.56 7.28 9.89
C TYR A 123 6.91 8.74 9.62
N GLU A 124 8.16 8.95 9.26
CA GLU A 124 8.60 10.22 8.68
C GLU A 124 8.91 10.03 7.20
N LYS A 125 8.59 11.05 6.43
CA LYS A 125 9.01 11.17 5.03
C LYS A 125 10.14 12.19 4.96
N ILE A 126 11.26 11.78 4.39
CA ILE A 126 12.43 12.62 4.20
C ILE A 126 12.53 12.99 2.72
N GLU A 127 12.26 14.24 2.40
CA GLU A 127 12.33 14.76 1.04
C GLU A 127 13.78 14.83 0.55
N ILE A 128 13.98 14.94 -0.76
CA ILE A 128 15.33 15.10 -1.37
C ILE A 128 16.05 16.35 -0.81
N SER A 129 15.30 17.37 -0.41
CA SER A 129 15.80 18.57 0.25
C SER A 129 16.30 18.33 1.68
N GLY A 130 16.04 17.18 2.26
CA GLY A 130 16.27 16.86 3.67
C GLY A 130 15.13 17.29 4.60
N GLU A 131 14.06 17.93 4.09
CA GLU A 131 12.88 18.25 4.88
C GLU A 131 12.19 16.99 5.37
N LYS A 132 11.79 16.98 6.65
CA LYS A 132 11.09 15.87 7.30
C LYS A 132 9.62 16.20 7.48
N ILE A 133 8.76 15.33 6.97
CA ILE A 133 7.31 15.40 7.15
C ILE A 133 6.87 14.22 8.00
N LEU A 134 6.26 14.51 9.16
CA LEU A 134 5.83 13.48 10.10
C LEU A 134 4.38 13.07 9.83
N TYR A 135 4.15 11.76 9.84
CA TYR A 135 2.82 11.14 9.75
C TYR A 135 2.60 10.27 10.98
N GLN A 136 1.89 10.80 11.96
CA GLN A 136 1.70 10.15 13.25
C GLN A 136 0.28 9.63 13.43
N TYR A 137 0.18 8.38 13.85
CA TYR A 137 -1.06 7.81 14.37
C TYR A 137 -1.31 8.25 15.82
N PRO A 138 -2.56 8.32 16.26
CA PRO A 138 -2.83 8.32 17.69
C PRO A 138 -2.46 6.96 18.30
N ALA A 139 -2.11 6.91 19.57
CA ALA A 139 -2.05 5.66 20.32
C ALA A 139 -3.46 5.05 20.38
N LEU A 140 -3.72 3.99 19.62
CA LEU A 140 -5.07 3.46 19.45
C LEU A 140 -5.08 1.94 19.37
N GLN A 141 -5.97 1.31 20.14
CA GLN A 141 -6.24 -0.12 20.11
C GLN A 141 -7.65 -0.35 19.53
N LEU A 142 -7.73 -1.08 18.45
CA LEU A 142 -8.95 -1.47 17.73
C LEU A 142 -9.08 -2.99 17.85
N LEU A 143 -9.77 -3.44 18.91
CA LEU A 143 -9.72 -4.83 19.36
C LEU A 143 -11.01 -5.61 19.06
N LYS A 144 -11.95 -4.99 18.36
CA LYS A 144 -13.21 -5.61 17.95
C LYS A 144 -13.30 -5.69 16.43
N GLU A 145 -14.04 -6.67 15.95
CA GLU A 145 -14.35 -6.82 14.52
C GLU A 145 -14.90 -5.52 13.93
N ASP A 146 -14.49 -5.21 12.70
CA ASP A 146 -14.87 -4.03 11.94
C ASP A 146 -14.32 -2.67 12.46
N GLU A 147 -13.68 -2.58 13.63
CA GLU A 147 -13.15 -1.31 14.14
C GLU A 147 -12.03 -0.76 13.24
N LEU A 148 -11.12 -1.61 12.78
CA LEU A 148 -10.03 -1.19 11.90
C LEU A 148 -10.55 -0.66 10.54
N PRO A 149 -11.41 -1.35 9.78
CA PRO A 149 -11.92 -0.80 8.53
C PRO A 149 -12.82 0.42 8.74
N ILE A 150 -13.55 0.53 9.87
CA ILE A 150 -14.27 1.76 10.22
C ILE A 150 -13.29 2.93 10.38
N PHE A 151 -12.16 2.72 11.07
CA PHE A 151 -11.13 3.73 11.23
C PHE A 151 -10.43 4.03 9.89
N ALA A 152 -10.01 3.01 9.14
CA ALA A 152 -9.24 3.14 7.91
C ALA A 152 -9.98 3.90 6.81
N TYR A 153 -11.31 3.75 6.73
CA TYR A 153 -12.12 4.42 5.70
C TYR A 153 -12.72 5.76 6.15
N ARG A 154 -12.28 6.33 7.28
CA ARG A 154 -12.68 7.69 7.70
C ARG A 154 -12.13 8.75 6.76
N LYS A 155 -12.83 9.89 6.71
CA LYS A 155 -12.44 11.05 5.90
C LYS A 155 -11.14 11.71 6.40
N ASP A 156 -11.01 11.84 7.73
CA ASP A 156 -9.96 12.64 8.37
C ASP A 156 -9.02 11.74 9.18
N GLY A 157 -8.47 10.75 8.57
CA GLY A 157 -7.60 9.76 9.18
C GLY A 157 -7.62 8.51 8.32
N GLY A 158 -7.02 7.46 8.80
CA GLY A 158 -6.93 6.21 8.08
C GLY A 158 -5.57 5.60 8.31
N VAL A 159 -5.36 4.46 7.72
CA VAL A 159 -4.04 3.83 7.70
C VAL A 159 -3.31 4.19 6.41
N GLN A 160 -1.98 4.19 6.47
CA GLN A 160 -1.14 4.41 5.30
C GLN A 160 -1.46 3.38 4.21
N ALA A 161 -1.60 3.85 2.99
CA ALA A 161 -1.83 3.01 1.82
C ALA A 161 -0.50 2.44 1.28
N SER A 162 0.34 1.89 2.15
CA SER A 162 1.61 1.26 1.82
C SER A 162 1.62 -0.15 2.38
N ALA A 163 2.37 -1.06 1.79
CA ALA A 163 2.61 -2.39 2.33
C ALA A 163 3.64 -2.38 3.46
N CYS A 164 4.43 -1.31 3.58
CA CYS A 164 5.48 -1.16 4.57
C CYS A 164 4.99 -0.53 5.88
N ASN A 165 5.81 -0.65 6.92
CA ASN A 165 5.58 -0.05 8.24
C ASN A 165 4.38 -0.59 9.02
N TYR A 166 4.06 -1.85 8.83
CA TYR A 166 3.22 -2.59 9.76
C TYR A 166 3.68 -4.05 9.88
N LEU A 167 3.47 -4.59 11.07
CA LEU A 167 3.68 -6.00 11.36
C LEU A 167 2.34 -6.72 11.29
N VAL A 168 2.19 -7.71 10.41
CA VAL A 168 0.94 -8.45 10.21
C VAL A 168 1.12 -9.94 10.47
N ARG A 169 0.15 -10.58 11.12
CA ARG A 169 0.15 -12.04 11.34
C ARG A 169 0.14 -12.77 10.00
N THR A 170 1.15 -13.58 9.74
CA THR A 170 1.36 -14.26 8.45
C THR A 170 0.19 -15.18 8.09
N SER A 171 -0.43 -15.84 9.10
CA SER A 171 -1.58 -16.73 8.89
C SER A 171 -2.79 -15.99 8.31
N VAL A 172 -3.04 -14.73 8.69
CA VAL A 172 -4.15 -13.93 8.13
C VAL A 172 -4.00 -13.79 6.62
N LEU A 173 -2.79 -13.49 6.14
CA LEU A 173 -2.54 -13.35 4.69
C LEU A 173 -2.76 -14.68 3.95
N ARG A 174 -2.35 -15.79 4.56
CA ARG A 174 -2.44 -17.13 3.95
C ARG A 174 -3.85 -17.70 3.97
N GLU A 175 -4.54 -17.60 5.09
CA GLU A 175 -5.91 -18.11 5.28
C GLU A 175 -6.91 -17.38 4.38
N HIS A 176 -6.75 -16.07 4.20
CA HIS A 176 -7.58 -15.28 3.29
C HIS A 176 -7.07 -15.28 1.84
N HIS A 177 -6.00 -16.02 1.53
CA HIS A 177 -5.36 -16.00 0.21
C HIS A 177 -5.07 -14.59 -0.30
N HIS A 178 -4.75 -13.68 0.66
CA HIS A 178 -4.53 -12.27 0.35
C HIS A 178 -3.18 -12.08 -0.33
N ARG A 179 -3.20 -11.47 -1.52
CA ARG A 179 -2.03 -11.33 -2.41
C ARG A 179 -2.01 -9.95 -3.06
N PHE A 180 -0.80 -9.48 -3.35
CA PHE A 180 -0.63 -8.32 -4.22
C PHE A 180 -1.11 -8.64 -5.63
N ILE A 181 -1.89 -7.74 -6.21
CA ILE A 181 -2.30 -7.83 -7.62
C ILE A 181 -1.08 -7.57 -8.52
N ASN A 182 -1.02 -8.26 -9.65
CA ASN A 182 0.11 -8.13 -10.57
C ASN A 182 0.04 -6.81 -11.35
N THR A 183 0.48 -5.74 -10.70
CA THR A 183 0.65 -4.41 -11.27
C THR A 183 1.87 -3.75 -10.64
N ASN A 184 2.50 -2.81 -11.37
CA ASN A 184 3.64 -2.05 -10.86
C ASN A 184 3.22 -0.70 -10.25
N TYR A 185 1.91 -0.45 -10.12
CA TYR A 185 1.38 0.80 -9.61
C TYR A 185 0.18 0.54 -8.71
N TRP A 186 0.24 1.09 -7.49
CA TRP A 186 -0.82 0.99 -6.48
C TRP A 186 -1.17 -0.43 -6.03
N GLU A 187 -0.26 -1.39 -6.23
CA GLU A 187 -0.39 -2.75 -5.71
C GLU A 187 -0.46 -2.75 -4.18
N ASP A 188 0.33 -1.88 -3.55
CA ASP A 188 0.40 -1.67 -2.10
C ASP A 188 -0.88 -1.02 -1.55
N LEU A 189 -1.40 0.00 -2.25
CA LEU A 189 -2.67 0.63 -1.92
C LEU A 189 -3.80 -0.40 -1.90
N VAL A 190 -3.92 -1.19 -2.97
CA VAL A 190 -4.98 -2.22 -3.08
C VAL A 190 -4.82 -3.27 -2.00
N PHE A 191 -3.58 -3.74 -1.79
CA PHE A 191 -3.28 -4.74 -0.78
C PHE A 191 -3.69 -4.28 0.62
N THR A 192 -3.21 -3.12 1.06
CA THR A 192 -3.51 -2.60 2.40
C THR A 192 -4.98 -2.20 2.55
N PHE A 193 -5.59 -1.63 1.48
CA PHE A 193 -7.00 -1.25 1.48
C PHE A 193 -7.95 -2.46 1.67
N ASP A 194 -7.62 -3.62 1.12
CA ASP A 194 -8.39 -4.84 1.33
C ASP A 194 -8.00 -5.54 2.65
N LEU A 195 -6.71 -5.58 3.01
CA LEU A 195 -6.20 -6.23 4.21
C LEU A 195 -6.93 -5.80 5.48
N VAL A 196 -7.18 -4.49 5.64
CA VAL A 196 -7.85 -3.97 6.85
C VAL A 196 -9.22 -4.58 7.09
N THR A 197 -9.89 -5.14 6.06
CA THR A 197 -11.20 -5.80 6.20
C THR A 197 -11.13 -7.22 6.74
N MET A 198 -9.93 -7.80 6.80
CA MET A 198 -9.66 -9.16 7.27
C MET A 198 -9.17 -9.19 8.72
N ILE A 199 -8.77 -8.04 9.25
CA ILE A 199 -8.17 -7.87 10.57
C ILE A 199 -9.24 -7.65 11.63
N LYS A 200 -9.16 -8.38 12.73
CA LYS A 200 -10.06 -8.25 13.88
C LYS A 200 -9.45 -7.43 15.02
N ARG A 201 -8.13 -7.48 15.19
CA ARG A 201 -7.42 -6.86 16.30
C ARG A 201 -6.21 -6.08 15.79
N ALA A 202 -6.26 -4.76 15.91
CA ALA A 202 -5.22 -3.86 15.40
C ALA A 202 -4.74 -2.89 16.48
N VAL A 203 -3.47 -2.52 16.40
CA VAL A 203 -2.87 -1.46 17.21
C VAL A 203 -2.20 -0.45 16.29
N LEU A 204 -2.36 0.83 16.61
CA LEU A 204 -1.68 1.94 15.95
C LEU A 204 -0.75 2.62 16.95
N LEU A 205 0.51 2.82 16.55
CA LEU A 205 1.55 3.39 17.40
C LEU A 205 1.88 4.82 16.96
N PRO A 206 2.00 5.76 17.91
CA PRO A 206 2.45 7.13 17.63
C PRO A 206 3.96 7.22 17.36
N ASP A 207 4.70 6.15 17.66
CA ASP A 207 6.15 6.09 17.54
C ASP A 207 6.57 6.06 16.07
N ILE A 208 7.58 6.87 15.72
CA ILE A 208 8.17 6.85 14.38
C ILE A 208 9.06 5.64 14.25
N THR A 209 8.57 4.65 13.53
CA THR A 209 9.23 3.35 13.32
C THR A 209 9.87 3.21 11.94
N TYR A 210 9.51 4.09 10.99
CA TYR A 210 9.92 3.99 9.59
C TYR A 210 10.30 5.35 9.03
N SER A 211 11.38 5.41 8.28
CA SER A 211 11.82 6.60 7.54
C SER A 211 11.75 6.31 6.04
N TYR A 212 10.74 6.91 5.38
CA TYR A 212 10.58 6.88 3.94
C TYR A 212 11.50 7.91 3.28
N LEU A 213 12.45 7.44 2.46
CA LEU A 213 13.49 8.29 1.86
C LEU A 213 13.15 8.61 0.41
N CYS A 214 12.78 9.86 0.13
CA CYS A 214 12.50 10.30 -1.23
C CYS A 214 13.79 10.34 -2.06
N ARG A 215 13.72 9.80 -3.27
CA ARG A 215 14.83 9.82 -4.23
C ARG A 215 14.37 10.27 -5.61
N ALA A 216 15.29 10.82 -6.39
CA ALA A 216 15.04 11.10 -7.78
C ALA A 216 14.73 9.80 -8.56
N ASN A 217 13.84 9.89 -9.54
CA ASN A 217 13.42 8.76 -10.37
C ASN A 217 12.67 7.63 -9.67
N SER A 218 12.15 7.86 -8.45
CA SER A 218 11.25 6.92 -7.78
C SER A 218 10.01 6.62 -8.64
N LEU A 219 9.49 5.39 -8.56
CA LEU A 219 8.24 5.00 -9.22
C LEU A 219 7.06 5.89 -8.79
N SER A 220 7.06 6.38 -7.55
CA SER A 220 6.03 7.29 -7.03
C SER A 220 5.98 8.64 -7.73
N GLN A 221 7.04 9.05 -8.43
CA GLN A 221 7.13 10.33 -9.17
C GLN A 221 6.71 10.24 -10.64
N TYR A 222 6.15 9.11 -11.10
CA TYR A 222 5.77 8.96 -12.53
C TYR A 222 4.83 10.08 -13.03
N GLN A 223 4.03 10.67 -12.15
CA GLN A 223 3.08 11.74 -12.48
C GLN A 223 3.75 13.07 -12.88
N THR A 224 5.03 13.25 -12.55
CA THR A 224 5.78 14.48 -12.89
C THR A 224 6.44 14.42 -14.27
N ARG A 225 6.44 13.25 -14.92
CA ARG A 225 7.07 13.06 -16.25
C ARG A 225 6.37 13.88 -17.33
N GLU A 226 7.13 14.35 -18.32
CA GLU A 226 6.60 15.11 -19.47
C GLU A 226 5.67 14.26 -20.36
N HIS A 227 5.96 12.96 -20.48
CA HIS A 227 5.13 12.02 -21.22
C HIS A 227 4.66 10.89 -20.32
N ILE A 228 3.36 10.66 -20.31
CA ILE A 228 2.72 9.57 -19.54
C ILE A 228 2.03 8.65 -20.55
N SER A 229 2.35 7.37 -20.49
CA SER A 229 1.63 6.36 -21.26
C SER A 229 0.20 6.21 -20.75
N LYS A 230 -0.76 6.12 -21.66
CA LYS A 230 -2.15 5.77 -21.32
C LYS A 230 -2.22 4.42 -20.59
N ASP A 231 -1.38 3.46 -20.97
CA ASP A 231 -1.36 2.13 -20.37
C ASP A 231 -0.92 2.16 -18.90
N GLU A 232 0.01 3.07 -18.52
CA GLU A 232 0.39 3.26 -17.11
C GLU A 232 -0.80 3.75 -16.27
N ILE A 233 -1.59 4.69 -16.81
CA ILE A 233 -2.79 5.18 -16.12
C ILE A 233 -3.86 4.07 -16.04
N LEU A 234 -4.03 3.29 -17.10
CA LEU A 234 -4.98 2.17 -17.12
C LEU A 234 -4.64 1.08 -16.11
N LYS A 235 -3.36 0.88 -15.78
CA LYS A 235 -2.96 -0.01 -14.68
C LYS A 235 -3.50 0.46 -13.33
N ASN A 236 -3.42 1.78 -13.04
CA ASN A 236 -4.03 2.34 -11.82
C ASN A 236 -5.55 2.18 -11.81
N VAL A 237 -6.20 2.43 -12.95
CA VAL A 237 -7.65 2.20 -13.09
C VAL A 237 -8.01 0.74 -12.82
N HIS A 238 -7.19 -0.19 -13.30
CA HIS A 238 -7.36 -1.63 -13.08
C HIS A 238 -7.24 -2.01 -11.60
N SER A 239 -6.30 -1.39 -10.90
CA SER A 239 -6.12 -1.57 -9.46
C SER A 239 -7.38 -1.14 -8.69
N ILE A 240 -7.97 -0.01 -9.05
CA ILE A 240 -9.21 0.45 -8.41
C ILE A 240 -10.42 -0.39 -8.82
N GLU A 241 -10.48 -0.87 -10.06
CA GLU A 241 -11.56 -1.78 -10.50
C GLU A 241 -11.55 -3.10 -9.70
N HIS A 242 -10.36 -3.63 -9.36
CA HIS A 242 -10.23 -4.77 -8.44
C HIS A 242 -10.89 -4.46 -7.09
N LEU A 243 -10.64 -3.29 -6.49
CA LEU A 243 -11.26 -2.88 -5.22
C LEU A 243 -12.79 -2.77 -5.31
N LYS A 244 -13.34 -2.36 -6.47
CA LYS A 244 -14.80 -2.35 -6.69
C LYS A 244 -15.37 -3.77 -6.70
N GLN A 245 -14.68 -4.70 -7.33
CA GLN A 245 -15.10 -6.10 -7.41
C GLN A 245 -15.08 -6.77 -6.03
N THR A 246 -13.98 -6.61 -5.26
CA THR A 246 -13.84 -7.15 -3.89
C THR A 246 -14.84 -6.52 -2.92
N SER A 247 -15.32 -5.30 -3.19
CA SER A 247 -16.30 -4.63 -2.36
C SER A 247 -17.69 -5.29 -2.37
N SER A 248 -18.03 -6.07 -3.39
CA SER A 248 -19.38 -6.65 -3.54
C SER A 248 -19.80 -7.56 -2.37
N ILE A 249 -18.86 -8.28 -1.76
CA ILE A 249 -19.12 -9.17 -0.61
C ILE A 249 -19.27 -8.42 0.72
N LEU A 250 -18.91 -7.15 0.77
CA LEU A 250 -18.87 -6.31 1.97
C LEU A 250 -20.13 -5.44 2.15
N TYR A 251 -21.14 -5.62 1.30
CA TYR A 251 -22.33 -4.75 1.25
C TYR A 251 -23.04 -4.55 2.60
N ASN A 252 -23.10 -5.58 3.43
CA ASN A 252 -23.76 -5.54 4.74
C ASN A 252 -22.89 -4.94 5.87
N LYS A 253 -21.62 -4.65 5.62
CA LYS A 253 -20.71 -4.09 6.60
C LYS A 253 -20.96 -2.60 6.84
N VAL A 254 -20.86 -2.16 8.09
CA VAL A 254 -21.12 -0.76 8.49
C VAL A 254 -20.21 0.23 7.76
N TYR A 255 -18.97 -0.16 7.48
CA TYR A 255 -17.97 0.66 6.79
C TYR A 255 -18.10 0.69 5.26
N PHE A 256 -18.96 -0.18 4.67
CA PHE A 256 -19.09 -0.29 3.22
C PHE A 256 -19.41 1.04 2.50
N PRO A 257 -20.31 1.92 3.01
CA PRO A 257 -20.56 3.21 2.37
C PRO A 257 -19.33 4.13 2.30
N ASN A 258 -18.50 4.12 3.34
CA ASN A 258 -17.26 4.91 3.38
C ASN A 258 -16.20 4.30 2.47
N ARG A 259 -16.09 2.96 2.44
CA ARG A 259 -15.22 2.25 1.48
C ARG A 259 -15.59 2.61 0.04
N CYS A 260 -16.87 2.55 -0.34
CA CYS A 260 -17.33 2.96 -1.67
C CYS A 260 -16.98 4.42 -1.97
N PHE A 261 -17.18 5.31 -1.01
CA PHE A 261 -16.83 6.72 -1.17
C PHE A 261 -15.33 6.92 -1.43
N ASN A 262 -14.46 6.24 -0.69
CA ASN A 262 -13.00 6.35 -0.87
C ASN A 262 -12.57 5.81 -2.24
N ILE A 263 -13.06 4.65 -2.65
CA ILE A 263 -12.80 4.08 -3.98
C ILE A 263 -13.20 5.07 -5.08
N MET A 264 -14.41 5.61 -5.00
CA MET A 264 -14.92 6.55 -6.01
C MET A 264 -14.21 7.90 -5.99
N MET A 265 -13.72 8.35 -4.83
CA MET A 265 -12.89 9.55 -4.75
C MET A 265 -11.51 9.34 -5.38
N THR A 266 -10.96 8.14 -5.29
CA THR A 266 -9.71 7.78 -5.98
C THR A 266 -9.91 7.78 -7.50
N ASP A 267 -10.99 7.19 -8.00
CA ASP A 267 -11.36 7.27 -9.41
C ASP A 267 -11.57 8.72 -9.89
N PHE A 268 -12.26 9.51 -9.08
CA PHE A 268 -12.45 10.93 -9.36
C PHE A 268 -11.12 11.68 -9.44
N TYR A 269 -10.18 11.36 -8.53
CA TYR A 269 -8.82 11.92 -8.57
C TYR A 269 -8.09 11.53 -9.86
N ILE A 270 -8.11 10.25 -10.25
CA ILE A 270 -7.52 9.77 -11.52
C ILE A 270 -8.11 10.55 -12.70
N ALA A 271 -9.45 10.65 -12.77
CA ALA A 271 -10.13 11.37 -13.84
C ALA A 271 -9.72 12.85 -13.88
N CYS A 272 -9.57 13.52 -12.71
CA CYS A 272 -9.06 14.89 -12.63
C CYS A 272 -7.62 15.01 -13.15
N GLN A 273 -6.73 14.08 -12.79
CA GLN A 273 -5.34 14.10 -13.27
C GLN A 273 -5.26 13.88 -14.78
N ILE A 274 -6.06 12.95 -15.32
CA ILE A 274 -6.18 12.74 -16.77
C ILE A 274 -6.58 14.05 -17.46
N LEU A 275 -7.60 14.76 -16.96
CA LEU A 275 -8.06 16.01 -17.54
C LEU A 275 -7.02 17.12 -17.47
N LYS A 276 -6.34 17.27 -16.33
CA LYS A 276 -5.26 18.28 -16.15
C LYS A 276 -4.10 18.05 -17.10
N ARG A 277 -3.75 16.79 -17.35
CA ARG A 277 -2.56 16.40 -18.13
C ARG A 277 -2.89 15.81 -19.50
N ARG A 278 -4.11 15.93 -19.98
CA ARG A 278 -4.61 15.29 -21.22
C ARG A 278 -3.70 15.49 -22.45
N LYS A 279 -3.04 16.63 -22.53
CA LYS A 279 -2.11 16.96 -23.62
C LYS A 279 -0.82 16.13 -23.62
N TYR A 280 -0.43 15.63 -22.45
CA TYR A 280 0.82 14.90 -22.23
C TYR A 280 0.62 13.38 -22.20
N ILE A 281 -0.64 12.91 -22.31
CA ILE A 281 -1.00 11.48 -22.27
C ILE A 281 -1.16 10.96 -23.70
N MET A 282 -0.42 9.91 -24.04
CA MET A 282 -0.45 9.31 -25.36
C MET A 282 -0.72 7.80 -25.31
N PRO A 283 -1.70 7.29 -26.11
CA PRO A 283 -2.74 8.04 -26.80
C PRO A 283 -3.69 8.74 -25.82
N SER A 284 -4.35 9.82 -26.23
CA SER A 284 -5.22 10.59 -25.34
C SER A 284 -6.51 9.84 -24.95
N PHE A 285 -7.04 10.14 -23.78
CA PHE A 285 -8.33 9.58 -23.33
C PHE A 285 -9.52 10.29 -24.01
N SER A 286 -10.48 9.54 -24.49
CA SER A 286 -11.82 10.05 -24.89
C SER A 286 -12.65 10.39 -23.66
N ASN A 287 -13.69 11.24 -23.84
CA ASN A 287 -14.62 11.56 -22.76
C ASN A 287 -15.43 10.33 -22.28
N ARG A 288 -15.64 9.34 -23.16
CA ARG A 288 -16.29 8.07 -22.80
C ARG A 288 -15.42 7.24 -21.85
N GLU A 289 -14.12 7.16 -22.13
CA GLU A 289 -13.17 6.43 -21.29
C GLU A 289 -13.02 7.11 -19.93
N ILE A 290 -12.89 8.44 -19.87
CA ILE A 290 -12.80 9.18 -18.60
C ILE A 290 -14.05 8.94 -17.75
N ARG A 291 -15.26 9.01 -18.36
CA ARG A 291 -16.49 8.70 -17.62
C ARG A 291 -16.54 7.25 -17.16
N ALA A 292 -16.05 6.29 -17.97
CA ALA A 292 -16.08 4.86 -17.64
C ALA A 292 -15.27 4.55 -16.36
N ILE A 293 -14.19 5.29 -16.08
CA ILE A 293 -13.42 5.18 -14.83
C ILE A 293 -14.33 5.35 -13.60
N LEU A 294 -15.34 6.21 -13.68
CA LEU A 294 -16.28 6.46 -12.57
C LEU A 294 -17.37 5.37 -12.44
N SER A 295 -17.17 4.15 -12.97
CA SER A 295 -18.10 3.03 -12.76
C SER A 295 -18.32 2.79 -11.25
N TYR A 296 -19.58 2.70 -10.81
CA TYR A 296 -19.90 2.64 -9.38
C TYR A 296 -19.97 1.17 -8.89
N PRO A 297 -19.40 0.84 -7.71
CA PRO A 297 -19.33 -0.54 -7.20
C PRO A 297 -20.69 -1.09 -6.72
N CYS A 298 -21.73 -0.27 -6.63
CA CYS A 298 -23.06 -0.72 -6.21
C CYS A 298 -24.19 0.02 -6.94
N THR A 299 -25.41 -0.49 -6.78
CA THR A 299 -26.61 0.03 -7.45
C THR A 299 -27.18 1.27 -6.75
N PHE A 300 -27.97 2.08 -7.45
CA PHE A 300 -28.73 3.21 -6.89
C PHE A 300 -29.55 2.78 -5.67
N ARG A 301 -30.28 1.66 -5.78
CA ARG A 301 -31.12 1.13 -4.70
C ARG A 301 -30.28 0.87 -3.44
N GLN A 302 -29.11 0.27 -3.58
CA GLN A 302 -28.20 0.01 -2.45
C GLN A 302 -27.74 1.31 -1.79
N ILE A 303 -27.40 2.35 -2.58
CA ILE A 303 -26.97 3.64 -2.03
C ILE A 303 -28.09 4.30 -1.21
N CYS A 304 -29.35 4.16 -1.62
CA CYS A 304 -30.50 4.72 -0.88
C CYS A 304 -30.61 4.16 0.54
N PHE A 305 -30.12 2.95 0.81
CA PHE A 305 -30.09 2.33 2.15
C PHE A 305 -28.86 2.67 2.98
N PHE A 306 -27.89 3.41 2.45
CA PHE A 306 -26.70 3.80 3.21
C PHE A 306 -27.08 4.70 4.39
N ARG A 307 -26.63 4.33 5.58
CA ARG A 307 -26.80 5.14 6.80
C ARG A 307 -25.77 6.28 6.89
N GLN A 308 -24.56 6.04 6.37
CA GLN A 308 -23.44 7.00 6.37
C GLN A 308 -23.05 7.37 4.95
N SER A 309 -22.51 8.56 4.76
CA SER A 309 -22.00 9.07 3.47
C SER A 309 -22.96 8.92 2.27
N ARG A 310 -24.30 8.77 2.53
CA ARG A 310 -25.32 8.53 1.49
C ARG A 310 -25.33 9.63 0.43
N LEU A 311 -25.41 10.89 0.84
CA LEU A 311 -25.48 12.01 -0.12
C LEU A 311 -24.21 12.13 -0.97
N LYS A 312 -23.04 11.85 -0.36
CA LYS A 312 -21.75 11.87 -1.07
C LYS A 312 -21.69 10.76 -2.13
N ASN A 313 -22.08 9.54 -1.75
CA ASN A 313 -22.14 8.41 -2.66
C ASN A 313 -23.17 8.64 -3.77
N LEU A 314 -24.34 9.23 -3.44
CA LEU A 314 -25.37 9.55 -4.42
C LEU A 314 -24.86 10.57 -5.45
N ALA A 315 -24.18 11.63 -5.02
CA ALA A 315 -23.59 12.62 -5.91
C ALA A 315 -22.58 12.01 -6.89
N LEU A 316 -21.68 11.16 -6.41
CA LEU A 316 -20.70 10.46 -7.25
C LEU A 316 -21.37 9.44 -8.19
N PHE A 317 -22.40 8.74 -7.71
CA PHE A 317 -23.20 7.84 -8.54
C PHE A 317 -23.87 8.60 -9.69
N LEU A 318 -24.55 9.71 -9.41
CA LEU A 318 -25.19 10.54 -10.43
C LEU A 318 -24.17 11.09 -11.43
N LEU A 319 -22.99 11.55 -10.95
CA LEU A 319 -21.89 11.99 -11.81
C LEU A 319 -21.46 10.87 -12.79
N SER A 320 -21.42 9.62 -12.34
CA SER A 320 -21.08 8.46 -13.16
C SER A 320 -22.14 8.13 -14.24
N LYS A 321 -23.36 8.62 -14.08
CA LYS A 321 -24.49 8.39 -15.02
C LYS A 321 -24.72 9.52 -16.01
N LEU A 322 -24.07 10.67 -15.82
CA LEU A 322 -24.16 11.78 -16.77
C LEU A 322 -23.64 11.38 -18.17
N PRO A 323 -24.15 12.03 -19.24
CA PRO A 323 -23.53 11.93 -20.56
C PRO A 323 -22.03 12.26 -20.51
N PRO A 324 -21.17 11.62 -21.31
CA PRO A 324 -19.71 11.77 -21.20
C PRO A 324 -19.21 13.23 -21.19
N LEU A 325 -19.78 14.10 -22.02
CA LEU A 325 -19.40 15.51 -22.06
C LEU A 325 -19.76 16.24 -20.76
N LEU A 326 -20.94 16.01 -20.21
CA LEU A 326 -21.38 16.64 -18.96
C LEU A 326 -20.62 16.10 -17.75
N SER A 327 -20.36 14.79 -17.72
CA SER A 327 -19.53 14.18 -16.67
C SER A 327 -18.13 14.80 -16.65
N VAL A 328 -17.46 14.89 -17.79
CA VAL A 328 -16.11 15.49 -17.91
C VAL A 328 -16.12 16.97 -17.53
N ALA A 329 -17.11 17.75 -17.95
CA ALA A 329 -17.23 19.15 -17.56
C ALA A 329 -17.41 19.31 -16.04
N ALA A 330 -18.27 18.49 -15.43
CA ALA A 330 -18.48 18.49 -13.97
C ALA A 330 -17.19 18.11 -13.21
N ILE A 331 -16.48 17.06 -13.64
CA ILE A 331 -15.19 16.65 -13.03
C ILE A 331 -14.19 17.82 -13.08
N TRP A 332 -14.09 18.49 -14.23
CA TRP A 332 -13.16 19.61 -14.40
C TRP A 332 -13.49 20.80 -13.47
N VAL A 333 -14.77 21.19 -13.37
CA VAL A 333 -15.23 22.28 -12.49
C VAL A 333 -14.97 21.94 -11.01
N ILE A 334 -15.41 20.75 -10.57
CA ILE A 334 -15.23 20.31 -9.18
C ILE A 334 -13.73 20.15 -8.84
N GLY A 335 -12.94 19.61 -9.78
CA GLY A 335 -11.50 19.44 -9.60
C GLY A 335 -10.71 20.74 -9.52
N LYS A 336 -11.22 21.86 -10.07
CA LYS A 336 -10.65 23.21 -9.90
C LYS A 336 -11.00 23.85 -8.56
N ALA A 337 -12.19 23.60 -8.04
CA ALA A 337 -12.67 24.20 -6.79
C ALA A 337 -12.00 23.63 -5.51
N LYS A 338 -11.22 22.54 -5.65
CA LYS A 338 -10.46 21.89 -4.56
C LYS A 338 -8.98 22.29 -4.48
N LYS A 339 -8.60 23.40 -5.12
CA LYS A 339 -7.26 24.00 -4.97
C LYS A 339 -7.17 24.88 -3.74
#